data_8ef1ec31770ab30dbea334d129912ddc
#
_entry.id   8ef1ec31770ab30dbea334d129912ddc
#
_cell.length_a   1.000
_cell.length_b   1.000
_cell.length_c   1.000
_cell.angle_alpha   90.00
_cell.angle_beta   90.00
_cell.angle_gamma   90.00
#
_symmetry.space_group_name_H-M   'P 1'
#
loop_
_entity.id
_entity.type
_entity.pdbx_description
1 polymer ?
#
loop_
_entity_poly.entity_id
_entity_poly.type
_entity_poly.pdbx_seq_one_letter_code
_entity_poly.pdbx_strand_id
1 'polypeptide(L)'
;YRTVDQWYQRELKLNAQSIRAYEQKTYYMGHWKPDYDRWVDMLAGLNAGSGHKKVAWNSALIYDMIFTQPVYYELPNIQVPTVLFIGTSDTTAIGSDIASPEVKQQIGHYNVLGKQAVQRIPHAKLVEFANMGHAPQMQDPVKFNRTLLAELKMVQ
;
A
#
# COMPACT_ATOMS: atom_id res chain seq x y z
N TYR A 1 -10.43 12.16 10.19
CA TYR A 1 -10.93 10.79 10.41
C TYR A 1 -12.30 10.61 9.71
N ARG A 2 -12.50 9.44 9.09
CA ARG A 2 -13.79 9.01 8.56
C ARG A 2 -14.38 7.92 9.46
N THR A 3 -15.69 7.95 9.67
CA THR A 3 -16.40 6.83 10.31
C THR A 3 -16.44 5.60 9.37
N VAL A 4 -16.74 4.42 9.91
CA VAL A 4 -16.93 3.20 9.11
C VAL A 4 -17.94 3.42 8.00
N ASP A 5 -19.09 4.09 8.31
CA ASP A 5 -20.10 4.38 7.30
C ASP A 5 -19.61 5.31 6.19
N GLN A 6 -18.79 6.31 6.51
CA GLN A 6 -18.20 7.20 5.52
C GLN A 6 -17.19 6.45 4.62
N TRP A 7 -16.39 5.54 5.19
CA TRP A 7 -15.53 4.64 4.42
C TRP A 7 -16.36 3.73 3.52
N TYR A 8 -17.43 3.12 4.06
CA TYR A 8 -18.34 2.27 3.29
C TYR A 8 -18.95 2.99 2.09
N GLN A 9 -19.46 4.21 2.28
CA GLN A 9 -20.03 5.03 1.20
C GLN A 9 -18.97 5.40 0.13
N ARG A 10 -17.72 5.56 0.52
CA ARG A 10 -16.61 5.75 -0.43
C ARG A 10 -16.34 4.49 -1.23
N GLU A 11 -16.23 3.35 -0.57
CA GLU A 11 -15.95 2.07 -1.21
C GLU A 11 -17.05 1.63 -2.18
N LEU A 12 -18.31 1.93 -1.87
CA LEU A 12 -19.45 1.68 -2.78
C LEU A 12 -19.35 2.45 -4.11
N LYS A 13 -18.55 3.51 -4.18
CA LYS A 13 -18.37 4.33 -5.40
C LYS A 13 -17.18 3.90 -6.25
N LEU A 14 -16.41 2.92 -5.80
CA LEU A 14 -15.24 2.46 -6.55
C LEU A 14 -15.67 1.82 -7.89
N ASN A 15 -14.94 2.16 -8.93
CA ASN A 15 -15.10 1.62 -10.26
C ASN A 15 -13.72 1.57 -10.96
N ALA A 16 -13.64 0.94 -12.12
CA ALA A 16 -12.40 0.76 -12.86
C ALA A 16 -11.66 2.09 -13.11
N GLN A 17 -12.38 3.17 -13.42
CA GLN A 17 -11.76 4.47 -13.69
C GLN A 17 -11.12 5.07 -12.44
N SER A 18 -11.81 5.03 -11.29
CA SER A 18 -11.30 5.56 -10.03
C SER A 18 -10.14 4.73 -9.48
N ILE A 19 -10.19 3.40 -9.62
CA ILE A 19 -9.12 2.48 -9.27
C ILE A 19 -7.89 2.79 -10.12
N ARG A 20 -8.03 2.85 -11.44
CA ARG A 20 -6.94 3.19 -12.36
C ARG A 20 -6.29 4.52 -12.03
N ALA A 21 -7.09 5.57 -11.81
CA ALA A 21 -6.58 6.89 -11.47
C ALA A 21 -5.76 6.88 -10.16
N TYR A 22 -6.22 6.14 -9.16
CA TYR A 22 -5.52 5.98 -7.90
C TYR A 22 -4.21 5.23 -8.08
N GLU A 23 -4.22 4.06 -8.73
CA GLU A 23 -3.02 3.27 -8.97
C GLU A 23 -2.00 4.00 -9.82
N GLN A 24 -2.44 4.65 -10.91
CA GLN A 24 -1.55 5.44 -11.75
C GLN A 24 -0.81 6.49 -10.93
N LYS A 25 -1.51 7.20 -10.07
CA LYS A 25 -0.92 8.25 -9.24
C LYS A 25 0.04 7.70 -8.19
N THR A 26 -0.35 6.64 -7.47
CA THR A 26 0.33 6.20 -6.24
C THR A 26 1.25 4.99 -6.46
N TYR A 27 0.83 4.02 -7.30
CA TYR A 27 1.60 2.81 -7.54
C TYR A 27 2.64 3.01 -8.63
N TYR A 28 2.30 3.82 -9.66
CA TYR A 28 3.10 3.96 -10.87
C TYR A 28 3.62 5.39 -11.11
N MET A 29 3.54 6.27 -10.11
CA MET A 29 4.10 7.65 -10.14
C MET A 29 3.62 8.48 -11.35
N GLY A 30 2.35 8.34 -11.70
CA GLY A 30 1.75 9.03 -12.87
C GLY A 30 1.93 8.32 -14.20
N HIS A 31 2.80 7.32 -14.30
CA HIS A 31 3.01 6.53 -15.51
C HIS A 31 1.98 5.42 -15.64
N TRP A 32 1.67 4.99 -16.87
CA TRP A 32 0.79 3.86 -17.14
C TRP A 32 1.36 2.96 -18.23
N LYS A 33 1.20 1.67 -18.07
CA LYS A 33 1.50 0.65 -19.09
C LYS A 33 0.29 -0.28 -19.24
N PRO A 34 0.03 -0.82 -20.45
CA PRO A 34 -1.07 -1.78 -20.65
C PRO A 34 -1.02 -2.98 -19.71
N ASP A 35 0.15 -3.45 -19.32
CA ASP A 35 0.33 -4.56 -18.40
C ASP A 35 -0.26 -4.33 -17.00
N TYR A 36 -0.57 -3.09 -16.66
CA TYR A 36 -1.18 -2.72 -15.37
C TYR A 36 -2.71 -2.87 -15.39
N ASP A 37 -3.33 -2.88 -16.58
CA ASP A 37 -4.79 -2.97 -16.71
C ASP A 37 -5.36 -4.19 -15.98
N ARG A 38 -4.66 -5.33 -16.01
CA ARG A 38 -5.07 -6.57 -15.30
C ARG A 38 -5.32 -6.37 -13.79
N TRP A 39 -4.59 -5.47 -13.15
CA TRP A 39 -4.74 -5.20 -11.71
C TRP A 39 -5.99 -4.37 -11.45
N VAL A 40 -6.24 -3.39 -12.31
CA VAL A 40 -7.49 -2.63 -12.29
C VAL A 40 -8.69 -3.54 -12.55
N ASP A 41 -8.61 -4.41 -13.55
CA ASP A 41 -9.70 -5.35 -13.90
C ASP A 41 -10.00 -6.30 -12.75
N MET A 42 -8.97 -6.80 -12.06
CA MET A 42 -9.13 -7.67 -10.88
C MET A 42 -9.90 -6.95 -9.76
N LEU A 43 -9.50 -5.73 -9.40
CA LEU A 43 -10.15 -4.96 -8.34
C LEU A 43 -11.54 -4.47 -8.75
N ALA A 44 -11.70 -4.01 -9.99
CA ALA A 44 -12.99 -3.61 -10.54
C ALA A 44 -13.98 -4.78 -10.57
N GLY A 45 -13.50 -6.00 -10.89
CA GLY A 45 -14.31 -7.23 -10.88
C GLY A 45 -14.87 -7.53 -9.49
N LEU A 46 -14.10 -7.34 -8.44
CA LEU A 46 -14.58 -7.48 -7.05
C LEU A 46 -15.70 -6.47 -6.72
N ASN A 47 -15.62 -5.28 -7.29
CA ASN A 47 -16.59 -4.21 -7.05
C ASN A 47 -17.82 -4.26 -8.01
N ALA A 48 -17.75 -4.99 -9.11
CA ALA A 48 -18.87 -5.13 -10.06
C ALA A 48 -19.80 -6.32 -9.76
N GLY A 49 -19.35 -7.29 -8.94
CA GLY A 49 -20.08 -8.50 -8.66
C GLY A 49 -21.18 -8.35 -7.60
N SER A 50 -22.00 -9.39 -7.42
CA SER A 50 -23.06 -9.44 -6.40
C SER A 50 -22.54 -9.30 -4.96
N GLY A 51 -21.26 -9.58 -4.73
CA GLY A 51 -20.56 -9.39 -3.46
C GLY A 51 -20.11 -7.96 -3.16
N HIS A 52 -20.30 -7.00 -4.07
CA HIS A 52 -19.79 -5.63 -3.96
C HIS A 52 -20.03 -4.97 -2.60
N LYS A 53 -21.26 -5.03 -2.09
CA LYS A 53 -21.58 -4.43 -0.77
C LYS A 53 -20.78 -5.06 0.37
N LYS A 54 -20.55 -6.37 0.32
CA LYS A 54 -19.74 -7.08 1.34
C LYS A 54 -18.27 -6.71 1.24
N VAL A 55 -17.73 -6.61 0.02
CA VAL A 55 -16.36 -6.15 -0.22
C VAL A 55 -16.19 -4.73 0.31
N ALA A 56 -17.09 -3.80 -0.06
CA ALA A 56 -17.04 -2.42 0.39
C ALA A 56 -17.12 -2.29 1.93
N TRP A 57 -17.97 -3.10 2.57
CA TRP A 57 -18.09 -3.12 4.03
C TRP A 57 -16.80 -3.62 4.70
N ASN A 58 -16.24 -4.72 4.22
CA ASN A 58 -14.99 -5.26 4.75
C ASN A 58 -13.83 -4.27 4.59
N SER A 59 -13.74 -3.60 3.43
CA SER A 59 -12.75 -2.55 3.20
C SER A 59 -12.90 -1.39 4.18
N ALA A 60 -14.14 -0.97 4.45
CA ALA A 60 -14.42 0.10 5.42
C ALA A 60 -13.96 -0.27 6.84
N LEU A 61 -14.20 -1.52 7.27
CA LEU A 61 -13.73 -2.02 8.56
C LEU A 61 -12.18 -2.07 8.63
N ILE A 62 -11.52 -2.48 7.55
CA ILE A 62 -10.05 -2.50 7.48
C ILE A 62 -9.49 -1.08 7.60
N TYR A 63 -10.08 -0.08 6.91
CA TYR A 63 -9.64 1.31 7.05
C TYR A 63 -9.83 1.84 8.47
N ASP A 64 -10.94 1.53 9.12
CA ASP A 64 -11.16 1.91 10.52
C ASP A 64 -10.12 1.26 11.44
N MET A 65 -9.84 -0.03 11.24
CA MET A 65 -8.83 -0.77 12.00
C MET A 65 -7.44 -0.14 11.91
N ILE A 66 -7.02 0.36 10.73
CA ILE A 66 -5.72 1.01 10.54
C ILE A 66 -5.57 2.23 11.46
N PHE A 67 -6.64 2.99 11.68
CA PHE A 67 -6.63 4.18 12.54
C PHE A 67 -6.82 3.87 14.02
N THR A 68 -7.58 2.82 14.36
CA THR A 68 -7.95 2.48 15.73
C THR A 68 -7.04 1.44 16.38
N GLN A 69 -6.31 0.67 15.56
CA GLN A 69 -5.42 -0.41 16.01
C GLN A 69 -4.04 -0.30 15.32
N PRO A 70 -3.29 0.79 15.56
CA PRO A 70 -2.00 1.00 14.90
C PRO A 70 -0.95 0.02 15.41
N VAL A 71 -0.51 -0.92 14.56
CA VAL A 71 0.54 -1.91 14.87
C VAL A 71 1.95 -1.30 14.97
N TYR A 72 2.10 -0.02 14.71
CA TYR A 72 3.39 0.68 14.75
C TYR A 72 4.14 0.51 16.08
N TYR A 73 3.42 0.47 17.18
CA TYR A 73 4.00 0.29 18.53
C TYR A 73 4.45 -1.15 18.82
N GLU A 74 4.01 -2.10 18.00
CA GLU A 74 4.34 -3.51 18.12
C GLU A 74 5.52 -3.94 17.23
N LEU A 75 6.00 -3.07 16.35
CA LEU A 75 7.16 -3.36 15.49
C LEU A 75 8.37 -3.90 16.27
N PRO A 76 8.71 -3.41 17.49
CA PRO A 76 9.81 -3.97 18.27
C PRO A 76 9.59 -5.43 18.75
N ASN A 77 8.35 -5.91 18.73
CA ASN A 77 8.00 -7.27 19.16
C ASN A 77 8.20 -8.32 18.05
N ILE A 78 8.52 -7.91 16.84
CA ILE A 78 8.79 -8.82 15.72
C ILE A 78 10.17 -9.46 15.95
N GLN A 79 10.21 -10.75 16.26
CA GLN A 79 11.43 -11.48 16.59
C GLN A 79 11.99 -12.31 15.41
N VAL A 80 11.21 -12.45 14.34
CA VAL A 80 11.63 -13.22 13.15
C VAL A 80 12.48 -12.37 12.21
N PRO A 81 13.40 -12.97 11.44
CA PRO A 81 14.10 -12.26 10.37
C PRO A 81 13.11 -11.59 9.43
N THR A 82 13.27 -10.28 9.24
CA THR A 82 12.31 -9.47 8.49
C THR A 82 13.02 -8.70 7.38
N VAL A 83 12.44 -8.71 6.17
CA VAL A 83 12.90 -7.88 5.06
C VAL A 83 11.78 -6.95 4.63
N LEU A 84 12.04 -5.65 4.68
CA LEU A 84 11.12 -4.62 4.21
C LEU A 84 11.45 -4.26 2.76
N PHE A 85 10.48 -4.39 1.86
CA PHE A 85 10.60 -3.97 0.45
C PHE A 85 9.82 -2.68 0.26
N ILE A 86 10.52 -1.58 -0.04
CA ILE A 86 9.93 -0.24 -0.11
C ILE A 86 10.26 0.42 -1.44
N GLY A 87 9.25 0.92 -2.16
CA GLY A 87 9.44 1.83 -3.27
C GLY A 87 9.76 3.24 -2.76
N THR A 88 10.89 3.81 -3.20
CA THR A 88 11.35 5.11 -2.65
C THR A 88 10.46 6.28 -3.07
N SER A 89 9.63 6.12 -4.09
CA SER A 89 8.67 7.11 -4.57
C SER A 89 7.24 6.83 -4.11
N ASP A 90 7.05 5.90 -3.17
CA ASP A 90 5.74 5.64 -2.58
C ASP A 90 5.28 6.83 -1.74
N THR A 91 4.09 7.33 -2.06
CA THR A 91 3.43 8.45 -1.37
C THR A 91 2.05 8.08 -0.83
N THR A 92 1.75 6.76 -0.74
CA THR A 92 0.45 6.32 -0.27
C THR A 92 0.24 6.69 1.19
N ALA A 93 -0.94 7.21 1.49
CA ALA A 93 -1.36 7.45 2.87
C ALA A 93 -2.88 7.41 2.93
N ILE A 94 -3.43 6.46 3.69
CA ILE A 94 -4.88 6.32 3.86
C ILE A 94 -5.42 7.56 4.55
N GLY A 95 -6.49 8.15 3.96
CA GLY A 95 -7.09 9.39 4.47
C GLY A 95 -6.38 10.67 4.03
N SER A 96 -5.34 10.59 3.20
CA SER A 96 -4.64 11.78 2.68
C SER A 96 -5.56 12.73 1.91
N ASP A 97 -6.63 12.21 1.31
CA ASP A 97 -7.61 13.00 0.56
C ASP A 97 -8.42 13.97 1.46
N ILE A 98 -8.59 13.66 2.74
CA ILE A 98 -9.29 14.51 3.73
C ILE A 98 -8.35 15.16 4.74
N ALA A 99 -7.06 14.90 4.68
CA ALA A 99 -6.09 15.48 5.58
C ALA A 99 -5.90 16.98 5.31
N SER A 100 -5.59 17.76 6.36
CA SER A 100 -5.23 19.17 6.19
C SER A 100 -3.93 19.30 5.37
N PRO A 101 -3.65 20.48 4.80
CA PRO A 101 -2.40 20.72 4.07
C PRO A 101 -1.15 20.41 4.90
N GLU A 102 -1.15 20.74 6.18
CA GLU A 102 -0.05 20.53 7.12
C GLU A 102 0.20 19.02 7.34
N VAL A 103 -0.88 18.23 7.51
CA VAL A 103 -0.80 16.78 7.66
C VAL A 103 -0.33 16.12 6.37
N LYS A 104 -0.80 16.59 5.21
CA LYS A 104 -0.35 16.07 3.90
C LYS A 104 1.14 16.20 3.67
N GLN A 105 1.76 17.24 4.23
CA GLN A 105 3.21 17.43 4.16
C GLN A 105 4.01 16.47 5.04
N GLN A 106 3.35 15.78 5.98
CA GLN A 106 4.00 14.91 6.97
C GLN A 106 3.80 13.41 6.71
N ILE A 107 2.89 13.03 5.81
CA ILE A 107 2.51 11.64 5.56
C ILE A 107 2.94 11.16 4.17
N GLY A 108 3.08 9.83 3.99
CA GLY A 108 3.38 9.23 2.70
C GLY A 108 4.84 9.38 2.26
N HIS A 109 5.78 9.51 3.18
CA HIS A 109 7.22 9.63 2.89
C HIS A 109 7.93 8.30 3.12
N TYR A 110 7.69 7.29 2.27
CA TYR A 110 8.21 5.94 2.47
C TYR A 110 9.73 5.82 2.36
N ASN A 111 10.40 6.73 1.66
CA ASN A 111 11.86 6.87 1.68
C ASN A 111 12.42 7.19 3.08
N VAL A 112 11.60 7.74 3.98
CA VAL A 112 11.92 7.98 5.40
C VAL A 112 11.30 6.90 6.28
N LEU A 113 10.00 6.59 6.07
CA LEU A 113 9.25 5.63 6.88
C LEU A 113 9.86 4.22 6.86
N GLY A 114 10.37 3.76 5.70
CA GLY A 114 11.05 2.48 5.59
C GLY A 114 12.30 2.40 6.48
N LYS A 115 13.10 3.47 6.53
CA LYS A 115 14.28 3.57 7.40
C LYS A 115 13.93 3.63 8.88
N GLN A 116 12.85 4.31 9.22
CA GLN A 116 12.35 4.34 10.60
C GLN A 116 11.81 2.98 11.03
N ALA A 117 11.08 2.28 10.16
CA ALA A 117 10.53 0.98 10.47
C ALA A 117 11.63 -0.07 10.69
N VAL A 118 12.66 -0.12 9.83
CA VAL A 118 13.76 -1.06 9.98
C VAL A 118 14.58 -0.85 11.26
N GLN A 119 14.64 0.40 11.76
CA GLN A 119 15.31 0.69 13.04
C GLN A 119 14.51 0.20 14.25
N ARG A 120 13.21 -0.02 14.10
CA ARG A 120 12.32 -0.45 15.17
C ARG A 120 12.15 -1.97 15.25
N ILE A 121 12.35 -2.67 14.14
CA ILE A 121 12.18 -4.13 14.05
C ILE A 121 13.55 -4.79 14.29
N PRO A 122 13.72 -5.58 15.35
CA PRO A 122 14.95 -6.36 15.56
C PRO A 122 15.22 -7.25 14.33
N HIS A 123 16.48 -7.33 13.91
CA HIS A 123 16.90 -8.19 12.80
C HIS A 123 16.22 -7.88 11.46
N ALA A 124 15.74 -6.65 11.24
CA ALA A 124 15.16 -6.24 9.97
C ALA A 124 16.20 -5.71 8.99
N LYS A 125 15.95 -5.95 7.72
CA LYS A 125 16.70 -5.41 6.57
C LYS A 125 15.77 -4.58 5.70
N LEU A 126 16.26 -3.45 5.20
CA LEU A 126 15.55 -2.62 4.23
C LEU A 126 16.11 -2.85 2.82
N VAL A 127 15.23 -3.14 1.88
CA VAL A 127 15.51 -3.19 0.46
C VAL A 127 14.70 -2.10 -0.24
N GLU A 128 15.38 -1.09 -0.75
CA GLU A 128 14.76 0.04 -1.42
C GLU A 128 14.71 -0.19 -2.93
N PHE A 129 13.53 0.00 -3.52
CA PHE A 129 13.32 0.03 -4.96
C PHE A 129 13.32 1.49 -5.43
N ALA A 130 14.47 1.93 -5.92
CA ALA A 130 14.66 3.30 -6.39
C ALA A 130 13.69 3.62 -7.55
N ASN A 131 13.04 4.80 -7.46
CA ASN A 131 12.09 5.30 -8.46
C ASN A 131 10.88 4.37 -8.70
N MET A 132 10.47 3.64 -7.66
CA MET A 132 9.24 2.84 -7.69
C MET A 132 8.23 3.35 -6.67
N GLY A 133 6.95 3.20 -7.00
CA GLY A 133 5.81 3.58 -6.15
C GLY A 133 5.44 2.49 -5.15
N HIS A 134 4.15 2.44 -4.80
CA HIS A 134 3.63 1.59 -3.72
C HIS A 134 3.73 0.08 -4.00
N ALA A 135 3.73 -0.33 -5.25
CA ALA A 135 3.66 -1.74 -5.63
C ALA A 135 4.83 -2.15 -6.55
N PRO A 136 6.08 -2.23 -6.04
CA PRO A 136 7.24 -2.63 -6.85
C PRO A 136 7.05 -3.98 -7.55
N GLN A 137 6.35 -4.93 -6.91
CA GLN A 137 6.03 -6.25 -7.46
C GLN A 137 5.10 -6.20 -8.67
N MET A 138 4.30 -5.16 -8.79
CA MET A 138 3.41 -4.93 -9.93
C MET A 138 4.08 -4.06 -10.99
N GLN A 139 4.90 -3.11 -10.55
CA GLN A 139 5.57 -2.15 -11.41
C GLN A 139 6.70 -2.78 -12.23
N ASP A 140 7.52 -3.63 -11.61
CA ASP A 140 8.59 -4.41 -12.24
C ASP A 140 8.72 -5.79 -11.58
N PRO A 141 7.86 -6.76 -11.98
CA PRO A 141 7.86 -8.09 -11.41
C PRO A 141 9.18 -8.83 -11.54
N VAL A 142 9.92 -8.60 -12.63
CA VAL A 142 11.19 -9.26 -12.89
C VAL A 142 12.25 -8.83 -11.87
N LYS A 143 12.39 -7.52 -11.68
CA LYS A 143 13.32 -6.94 -10.69
C LYS A 143 12.91 -7.34 -9.28
N PHE A 144 11.60 -7.23 -8.94
CA PHE A 144 11.10 -7.58 -7.62
C PHE A 144 11.37 -9.05 -7.28
N ASN A 145 10.96 -9.98 -8.15
CA ASN A 145 11.12 -11.42 -7.92
C ASN A 145 12.60 -11.82 -7.81
N ARG A 146 13.46 -11.27 -8.65
CA ARG A 146 14.92 -11.52 -8.55
C ARG A 146 15.46 -11.08 -7.18
N THR A 147 15.06 -9.90 -6.72
CA THR A 147 15.48 -9.37 -5.42
C THR A 147 14.92 -10.21 -4.27
N LEU A 148 13.64 -10.55 -4.31
CA LEU A 148 13.00 -11.41 -3.31
C LEU A 148 13.71 -12.76 -3.20
N LEU A 149 13.98 -13.42 -4.32
CA LEU A 149 14.68 -14.71 -4.33
C LEU A 149 16.12 -14.62 -3.80
N ALA A 150 16.80 -13.49 -4.02
CA ALA A 150 18.12 -13.27 -3.45
C ALA A 150 18.06 -13.13 -1.91
N GLU A 151 17.09 -12.39 -1.40
CA GLU A 151 16.91 -12.24 0.05
C GLU A 151 16.51 -13.56 0.73
N LEU A 152 15.63 -14.34 0.14
CA LEU A 152 15.21 -15.64 0.69
C LEU A 152 16.37 -16.65 0.79
N LYS A 153 17.35 -16.60 -0.11
CA LYS A 153 18.53 -17.47 -0.05
C LYS A 153 19.49 -17.11 1.09
N MET A 154 19.41 -15.89 1.62
CA MET A 154 20.29 -15.45 2.72
C MET A 154 19.72 -15.78 4.10
N VAL A 155 18.48 -16.25 4.18
CA VAL A 155 17.81 -16.64 5.43
C VAL A 155 17.95 -18.14 5.71
N GLN A 156 18.48 -18.91 4.76
CA GLN A 156 18.80 -20.33 4.93
C GLN A 156 20.22 -20.51 5.48
#